data_6fb94c6d13b13764cb51bc9d9f325669
#
_entry.id   6fb94c6d13b13764cb51bc9d9f325669
#
_cell.length_a   1.000
_cell.length_b   1.000
_cell.length_c   1.000
_cell.angle_alpha   90.00
_cell.angle_beta   90.00
_cell.angle_gamma   90.00
#
_symmetry.space_group_name_H-M   'P 1'
#
loop_
_entity.id
_entity.type
_entity.pdbx_description
1 polymer ?
#
loop_
_entity_poly.entity_id
_entity_poly.type
_entity_poly.pdbx_seq_one_letter_code
_entity_poly.pdbx_strand_id
1 'polypeptide(L)'
;MYVSTSEIVQKANSIVAQCGTRDPLRIARDLGIEVLYYPFNEQRGAYKVLMRNRFIFIKNDLHPVMENIVLLHELGHDALHREEATKVGGFKEFEIFNMRDNRMEYEANLFAAQISLSDEDFLELAERGYDTQQIARTLNSDINLVALKADTLISGPVKIYAQNCLQAPAE
;
A
#
# COMPACT_ATOMS: atom_id res chain seq x y z
N MET A 1 -13.09 -9.89 -10.45
CA MET A 1 -13.86 -10.07 -9.18
C MET A 1 -13.41 -8.95 -8.24
N TYR A 2 -14.33 -8.22 -7.63
CA TYR A 2 -13.96 -7.12 -6.74
C TYR A 2 -13.61 -7.66 -5.36
N VAL A 3 -12.49 -7.19 -4.80
CA VAL A 3 -12.06 -7.56 -3.44
C VAL A 3 -12.63 -6.55 -2.45
N SER A 4 -13.21 -7.01 -1.35
CA SER A 4 -13.72 -6.12 -0.30
C SER A 4 -12.57 -5.53 0.53
N THR A 5 -12.79 -4.37 1.14
CA THR A 5 -11.82 -3.74 2.05
C THR A 5 -11.34 -4.71 3.15
N SER A 6 -12.28 -5.46 3.72
CA SER A 6 -11.98 -6.46 4.76
C SER A 6 -11.06 -7.57 4.25
N GLU A 7 -11.26 -8.07 3.05
CA GLU A 7 -10.41 -9.10 2.44
C GLU A 7 -9.00 -8.56 2.14
N ILE A 8 -8.89 -7.31 1.68
CA ILE A 8 -7.61 -6.65 1.43
C ILE A 8 -6.82 -6.52 2.72
N VAL A 9 -7.44 -6.00 3.79
CA VAL A 9 -6.84 -5.86 5.12
C VAL A 9 -6.39 -7.22 5.66
N GLN A 10 -7.23 -8.23 5.57
CA GLN A 10 -6.90 -9.59 6.02
C GLN A 10 -5.73 -10.18 5.22
N LYS A 11 -5.71 -9.98 3.91
CA LYS A 11 -4.63 -10.45 3.03
C LYS A 11 -3.30 -9.78 3.37
N ALA A 12 -3.29 -8.45 3.54
CA ALA A 12 -2.10 -7.69 3.92
C ALA A 12 -1.56 -8.14 5.28
N ASN A 13 -2.41 -8.25 6.29
CA ASN A 13 -2.03 -8.71 7.62
C ASN A 13 -1.50 -10.15 7.61
N SER A 14 -2.08 -11.03 6.81
CA SER A 14 -1.60 -12.41 6.62
C SER A 14 -0.19 -12.45 6.05
N ILE A 15 0.12 -11.61 5.06
CA ILE A 15 1.46 -11.51 4.46
C ILE A 15 2.47 -10.98 5.49
N VAL A 16 2.12 -9.92 6.24
CA VAL A 16 2.98 -9.40 7.32
C VAL A 16 3.26 -10.48 8.37
N ALA A 17 2.25 -11.23 8.78
CA ALA A 17 2.41 -12.33 9.76
C ALA A 17 3.28 -13.47 9.19
N GLN A 18 3.10 -13.84 7.93
CA GLN A 18 3.88 -14.89 7.26
C GLN A 18 5.37 -14.51 7.12
N CYS A 19 5.66 -13.27 6.71
CA CYS A 19 7.03 -12.80 6.47
C CYS A 19 7.70 -12.26 7.76
N GLY A 20 6.94 -12.00 8.82
CA GLY A 20 7.44 -11.42 10.07
C GLY A 20 8.03 -10.01 9.91
N THR A 21 7.60 -9.27 8.90
CA THR A 21 8.13 -7.95 8.57
C THR A 21 7.13 -7.11 7.78
N ARG A 22 7.32 -5.76 7.82
CA ARG A 22 6.64 -4.78 6.97
C ARG A 22 7.57 -4.19 5.89
N ASP A 23 8.84 -4.61 5.89
CA ASP A 23 9.82 -4.20 4.88
C ASP A 23 9.46 -4.79 3.51
N PRO A 24 9.18 -3.94 2.49
CA PRO A 24 8.67 -4.42 1.21
C PRO A 24 9.67 -5.27 0.43
N LEU A 25 10.98 -4.98 0.51
CA LEU A 25 12.01 -5.78 -0.16
C LEU A 25 12.12 -7.18 0.46
N ARG A 26 12.02 -7.28 1.78
CA ARG A 26 12.01 -8.57 2.46
C ARG A 26 10.75 -9.36 2.14
N ILE A 27 9.58 -8.70 2.13
CA ILE A 27 8.32 -9.32 1.74
C ILE A 27 8.42 -9.86 0.31
N ALA A 28 8.89 -9.04 -0.65
CA ALA A 28 9.07 -9.49 -2.04
C ALA A 28 9.95 -10.74 -2.13
N ARG A 29 11.11 -10.71 -1.48
CA ARG A 29 12.04 -11.84 -1.44
C ARG A 29 11.41 -13.10 -0.82
N ASP A 30 10.75 -12.97 0.32
CA ASP A 30 10.17 -14.10 1.05
C ASP A 30 8.96 -14.72 0.28
N LEU A 31 8.29 -13.91 -0.56
CA LEU A 31 7.26 -14.36 -1.48
C LEU A 31 7.82 -14.89 -2.82
N GLY A 32 9.13 -14.82 -3.07
CA GLY A 32 9.77 -15.26 -4.33
C GLY A 32 9.43 -14.32 -5.49
N ILE A 33 9.36 -13.01 -5.26
CA ILE A 33 9.17 -11.98 -6.28
C ILE A 33 10.51 -11.30 -6.50
N GLU A 34 10.96 -11.20 -7.75
CA GLU A 34 12.21 -10.55 -8.11
C GLU A 34 11.98 -9.03 -8.29
N VAL A 35 12.76 -8.23 -7.56
CA VAL A 35 12.71 -6.76 -7.64
C VAL A 35 13.89 -6.27 -8.46
N LEU A 36 13.60 -5.52 -9.53
CA LEU A 36 14.58 -5.00 -10.46
C LEU A 36 14.48 -3.48 -10.57
N TYR A 37 15.60 -2.80 -10.48
CA TYR A 37 15.67 -1.35 -10.68
C TYR A 37 15.89 -1.03 -12.14
N TYR A 38 15.10 -0.08 -12.66
CA TYR A 38 15.14 0.28 -14.07
C TYR A 38 15.06 1.81 -14.27
N PRO A 39 15.79 2.38 -15.22
CA PRO A 39 15.79 3.83 -15.48
C PRO A 39 14.55 4.26 -16.28
N PHE A 40 13.37 4.13 -15.67
CA PHE A 40 12.14 4.63 -16.27
C PHE A 40 12.17 6.17 -16.39
N ASN A 41 11.59 6.72 -17.45
CA ASN A 41 11.42 8.17 -17.57
C ASN A 41 10.29 8.69 -16.67
N GLU A 42 9.05 8.28 -16.95
CA GLU A 42 7.85 8.76 -16.24
C GLU A 42 7.26 7.71 -15.31
N GLN A 43 7.33 6.46 -15.71
CA GLN A 43 6.80 5.31 -14.97
C GLN A 43 7.56 5.11 -13.65
N ARG A 44 6.85 4.87 -12.55
CA ARG A 44 7.45 4.68 -11.21
C ARG A 44 7.67 3.21 -10.88
N GLY A 45 6.76 2.35 -11.30
CA GLY A 45 6.82 0.91 -11.06
C GLY A 45 6.15 0.11 -12.16
N ALA A 46 6.30 -1.20 -12.10
CA ALA A 46 5.56 -2.16 -12.91
C ALA A 46 5.56 -3.54 -12.25
N TYR A 47 4.41 -4.16 -12.16
CA TYR A 47 4.28 -5.57 -11.83
C TYR A 47 4.08 -6.41 -13.08
N LYS A 48 4.84 -7.51 -13.23
CA LYS A 48 4.73 -8.44 -14.36
C LYS A 48 4.86 -9.90 -13.94
N VAL A 49 4.12 -10.76 -14.64
CA VAL A 49 4.28 -12.20 -14.57
C VAL A 49 4.81 -12.69 -15.93
N LEU A 50 6.03 -13.22 -15.96
CA LEU A 50 6.69 -13.72 -17.17
C LEU A 50 7.15 -15.16 -16.94
N MET A 51 6.75 -16.08 -17.80
CA MET A 51 7.13 -17.51 -17.69
C MET A 51 6.91 -18.08 -16.28
N ARG A 52 5.81 -17.75 -15.65
CA ARG A 52 5.46 -18.11 -14.26
C ARG A 52 6.33 -17.48 -13.16
N ASN A 53 7.31 -16.64 -13.51
CA ASN A 53 8.08 -15.86 -12.55
C ASN A 53 7.43 -14.49 -12.36
N ARG A 54 7.58 -13.94 -11.17
CA ARG A 54 6.97 -12.66 -10.76
C ARG A 54 8.06 -11.61 -10.62
N PHE A 55 7.84 -10.46 -11.24
CA PHE A 55 8.78 -9.35 -11.25
C PHE A 55 8.10 -8.06 -10.86
N ILE A 56 8.79 -7.30 -10.04
CA ILE A 56 8.49 -5.90 -9.77
C ILE A 56 9.65 -5.07 -10.30
N PHE A 57 9.35 -4.13 -11.18
CA PHE A 57 10.32 -3.16 -11.69
C PHE A 57 10.09 -1.84 -10.98
N ILE A 58 11.15 -1.25 -10.43
CA ILE A 58 11.11 0.03 -9.69
C ILE A 58 12.00 1.04 -10.39
N LYS A 59 11.53 2.28 -10.51
CA LYS A 59 12.35 3.38 -10.99
C LYS A 59 13.52 3.60 -10.05
N ASN A 60 14.74 3.69 -10.61
CA ASN A 60 16.00 3.66 -9.86
C ASN A 60 16.40 4.98 -9.17
N ASP A 61 15.63 6.06 -9.36
CA ASP A 61 15.91 7.40 -8.81
C ASP A 61 14.78 7.92 -7.90
N LEU A 62 13.93 7.02 -7.37
CA LEU A 62 12.89 7.41 -6.42
C LEU A 62 13.48 7.78 -5.04
N HIS A 63 12.85 8.75 -4.40
CA HIS A 63 13.10 8.99 -2.98
C HIS A 63 12.72 7.75 -2.16
N PRO A 64 13.48 7.35 -1.11
CA PRO A 64 13.25 6.10 -0.37
C PRO A 64 11.82 5.87 0.12
N VAL A 65 11.14 6.93 0.57
CA VAL A 65 9.72 6.82 0.99
C VAL A 65 8.85 6.42 -0.19
N MET A 66 9.03 7.07 -1.35
CA MET A 66 8.26 6.77 -2.55
C MET A 66 8.60 5.38 -3.10
N GLU A 67 9.86 4.97 -3.06
CA GLU A 67 10.29 3.63 -3.45
C GLU A 67 9.54 2.55 -2.65
N ASN A 68 9.49 2.69 -1.33
CA ASN A 68 8.74 1.77 -0.46
C ASN A 68 7.26 1.74 -0.81
N ILE A 69 6.64 2.90 -1.07
CA ILE A 69 5.23 3.01 -1.43
C ILE A 69 4.96 2.31 -2.76
N VAL A 70 5.77 2.58 -3.79
CA VAL A 70 5.65 1.94 -5.10
C VAL A 70 5.79 0.43 -4.95
N LEU A 71 6.79 -0.02 -4.21
CA LEU A 71 7.04 -1.45 -4.01
C LEU A 71 5.87 -2.15 -3.31
N LEU A 72 5.29 -1.53 -2.27
CA LEU A 72 4.11 -2.05 -1.59
C LEU A 72 2.86 -2.04 -2.48
N HIS A 73 2.71 -1.05 -3.34
CA HIS A 73 1.64 -0.98 -4.33
C HIS A 73 1.74 -2.13 -5.34
N GLU A 74 2.93 -2.38 -5.90
CA GLU A 74 3.16 -3.50 -6.84
C GLU A 74 3.00 -4.87 -6.16
N LEU A 75 3.35 -4.99 -4.87
CA LEU A 75 3.03 -6.16 -4.05
C LEU A 75 1.52 -6.35 -3.89
N GLY A 76 0.76 -5.25 -3.83
CA GLY A 76 -0.70 -5.27 -3.85
C GLY A 76 -1.25 -5.89 -5.14
N HIS A 77 -0.69 -5.53 -6.29
CA HIS A 77 -1.06 -6.16 -7.55
C HIS A 77 -0.69 -7.65 -7.58
N ASP A 78 0.45 -8.05 -7.04
CA ASP A 78 0.77 -9.49 -6.92
C ASP A 78 -0.23 -10.23 -6.02
N ALA A 79 -0.59 -9.64 -4.89
CA ALA A 79 -1.44 -10.29 -3.91
C ALA A 79 -2.91 -10.39 -4.32
N LEU A 80 -3.42 -9.38 -5.06
CA LEU A 80 -4.84 -9.19 -5.34
C LEU A 80 -5.22 -9.40 -6.82
N HIS A 81 -4.32 -9.07 -7.76
CA HIS A 81 -4.64 -8.94 -9.19
C HIS A 81 -3.73 -9.78 -10.10
N ARG A 82 -3.07 -10.82 -9.57
CA ARG A 82 -2.11 -11.63 -10.34
C ARG A 82 -2.70 -12.27 -11.60
N GLU A 83 -3.95 -12.73 -11.52
CA GLU A 83 -4.62 -13.33 -12.66
C GLU A 83 -4.85 -12.32 -13.78
N GLU A 84 -5.28 -11.11 -13.41
CA GLU A 84 -5.50 -9.99 -14.33
C GLU A 84 -4.16 -9.55 -14.96
N ALA A 85 -3.12 -9.39 -14.15
CA ALA A 85 -1.77 -9.06 -14.63
C ALA A 85 -1.26 -10.09 -15.65
N THR A 86 -1.50 -11.38 -15.41
CA THR A 86 -1.10 -12.45 -16.32
C THR A 86 -1.81 -12.34 -17.67
N LYS A 87 -3.09 -11.94 -17.69
CA LYS A 87 -3.89 -11.81 -18.92
C LYS A 87 -3.48 -10.58 -19.76
N VAL A 88 -3.12 -9.47 -19.13
CA VAL A 88 -2.80 -8.21 -19.82
C VAL A 88 -1.31 -7.96 -20.01
N GLY A 89 -0.45 -8.86 -19.54
CA GLY A 89 1.01 -8.73 -19.66
C GLY A 89 1.66 -7.84 -18.61
N GLY A 90 0.95 -7.61 -17.49
CA GLY A 90 1.42 -6.82 -16.34
C GLY A 90 0.75 -5.46 -16.21
N PHE A 91 1.03 -4.80 -15.11
CA PHE A 91 0.59 -3.43 -14.82
C PHE A 91 1.77 -2.47 -14.93
N LYS A 92 1.49 -1.19 -15.22
CA LYS A 92 2.48 -0.12 -15.32
C LYS A 92 2.00 1.05 -14.48
N GLU A 93 2.83 1.50 -13.54
CA GLU A 93 2.46 2.57 -12.64
C GLU A 93 3.16 3.88 -13.00
N PHE A 94 2.37 4.90 -13.30
CA PHE A 94 2.82 6.27 -13.57
C PHE A 94 2.49 7.21 -12.40
N GLU A 95 1.30 7.06 -11.82
CA GLU A 95 0.79 7.88 -10.70
C GLU A 95 0.02 7.01 -9.71
N ILE A 96 0.67 6.58 -8.64
CA ILE A 96 0.13 5.65 -7.63
C ILE A 96 -1.22 6.11 -7.05
N PHE A 97 -1.42 7.43 -6.88
CA PHE A 97 -2.64 7.97 -6.27
C PHE A 97 -3.70 8.41 -7.28
N ASN A 98 -3.56 8.09 -8.56
CA ASN A 98 -4.61 8.33 -9.55
C ASN A 98 -5.66 7.21 -9.54
N MET A 99 -6.53 7.26 -8.53
CA MET A 99 -7.54 6.22 -8.27
C MET A 99 -8.91 6.51 -8.92
N ARG A 100 -9.03 7.58 -9.73
CA ARG A 100 -10.35 8.12 -10.11
C ARG A 100 -11.24 7.17 -10.88
N ASP A 101 -10.65 6.24 -11.67
CA ASP A 101 -11.41 5.34 -12.54
C ASP A 101 -10.92 3.88 -12.51
N ASN A 102 -9.99 3.52 -11.61
CA ASN A 102 -9.42 2.19 -11.58
C ASN A 102 -9.47 1.60 -10.16
N ARG A 103 -10.41 0.68 -9.96
CA ARG A 103 -10.59 0.02 -8.67
C ARG A 103 -9.40 -0.82 -8.26
N MET A 104 -8.69 -1.46 -9.20
CA MET A 104 -7.50 -2.25 -8.89
C MET A 104 -6.37 -1.38 -8.31
N GLU A 105 -6.24 -0.14 -8.80
CA GLU A 105 -5.29 0.82 -8.24
C GLU A 105 -5.66 1.23 -6.81
N TYR A 106 -6.96 1.47 -6.56
CA TYR A 106 -7.46 1.73 -5.21
C TYR A 106 -7.17 0.55 -4.27
N GLU A 107 -7.45 -0.68 -4.70
CA GLU A 107 -7.23 -1.90 -3.93
C GLU A 107 -5.73 -2.12 -3.64
N ALA A 108 -4.84 -1.88 -4.61
CA ALA A 108 -3.40 -1.95 -4.44
C ALA A 108 -2.87 -0.86 -3.46
N ASN A 109 -3.40 0.36 -3.54
CA ASN A 109 -3.06 1.43 -2.59
C ASN A 109 -3.55 1.13 -1.17
N LEU A 110 -4.73 0.55 -1.03
CA LEU A 110 -5.27 0.15 0.27
C LEU A 110 -4.41 -0.96 0.90
N PHE A 111 -3.96 -1.92 0.10
CA PHE A 111 -3.02 -2.95 0.50
C PHE A 111 -1.68 -2.33 0.96
N ALA A 112 -1.14 -1.40 0.18
CA ALA A 112 0.09 -0.67 0.52
C ALA A 112 -0.05 0.10 1.84
N ALA A 113 -1.17 0.79 2.06
CA ALA A 113 -1.45 1.51 3.29
C ALA A 113 -1.51 0.56 4.50
N GLN A 114 -2.12 -0.61 4.36
CA GLN A 114 -2.24 -1.58 5.45
C GLN A 114 -0.89 -2.19 5.85
N ILE A 115 0.01 -2.42 4.90
CA ILE A 115 1.36 -2.91 5.23
C ILE A 115 2.26 -1.78 5.74
N SER A 116 2.24 -0.60 5.11
CA SER A 116 3.10 0.53 5.46
C SER A 116 2.82 1.06 6.87
N LEU A 117 1.55 1.07 7.28
CA LEU A 117 1.08 1.69 8.51
C LEU A 117 0.46 0.62 9.43
N SER A 118 1.13 0.30 10.56
CA SER A 118 0.55 -0.61 11.53
C SER A 118 -0.68 0.03 12.19
N ASP A 119 -1.67 -0.80 12.57
CA ASP A 119 -2.85 -0.31 13.27
C ASP A 119 -2.46 0.30 14.62
N GLU A 120 -1.49 -0.32 15.31
CA GLU A 120 -1.00 0.10 16.62
C GLU A 120 -0.36 1.49 16.57
N ASP A 121 0.64 1.69 15.71
CA ASP A 121 1.33 2.98 15.57
C ASP A 121 0.38 4.09 15.11
N PHE A 122 -0.52 3.77 14.17
CA PHE A 122 -1.51 4.72 13.68
C PHE A 122 -2.45 5.17 14.79
N LEU A 123 -3.03 4.22 15.55
CA LEU A 123 -3.98 4.50 16.62
C LEU A 123 -3.33 5.26 17.77
N GLU A 124 -2.10 4.91 18.16
CA GLU A 124 -1.36 5.65 19.19
C GLU A 124 -1.21 7.13 18.84
N LEU A 125 -0.83 7.44 17.59
CA LEU A 125 -0.69 8.84 17.16
C LEU A 125 -2.04 9.54 17.06
N ALA A 126 -3.08 8.88 16.57
CA ALA A 126 -4.43 9.42 16.50
C ALA A 126 -5.00 9.72 17.89
N GLU A 127 -4.80 8.85 18.88
CA GLU A 127 -5.20 9.06 20.28
C GLU A 127 -4.46 10.24 20.92
N ARG A 128 -3.24 10.52 20.50
CA ARG A 128 -2.45 11.70 20.91
C ARG A 128 -2.90 12.99 20.22
N GLY A 129 -3.91 12.93 19.35
CA GLY A 129 -4.48 14.08 18.65
C GLY A 129 -3.70 14.55 17.43
N TYR A 130 -2.85 13.67 16.86
CA TYR A 130 -2.11 14.00 15.63
C TYR A 130 -3.07 13.99 14.44
N ASP A 131 -2.97 15.01 13.59
CA ASP A 131 -3.67 15.04 12.30
C ASP A 131 -3.00 14.13 11.26
N THR A 132 -3.66 13.94 10.11
CA THR A 132 -3.17 13.08 9.04
C THR A 132 -1.79 13.49 8.53
N GLN A 133 -1.49 14.80 8.50
CA GLN A 133 -0.20 15.30 8.05
C GLN A 133 0.91 15.02 9.07
N GLN A 134 0.60 15.18 10.37
CA GLN A 134 1.52 14.86 11.45
C GLN A 134 1.80 13.37 11.52
N ILE A 135 0.77 12.52 11.35
CA ILE A 135 0.92 11.05 11.28
C ILE A 135 1.81 10.66 10.10
N ALA A 136 1.55 11.21 8.90
CA ALA A 136 2.34 10.93 7.71
C ALA A 136 3.82 11.26 7.92
N ARG A 137 4.14 12.41 8.52
CA ARG A 137 5.51 12.81 8.84
C ARG A 137 6.17 11.91 9.87
N THR A 138 5.43 11.56 10.93
CA THR A 138 5.94 10.74 12.04
C THR A 138 6.24 9.32 11.61
N LEU A 139 5.35 8.72 10.80
CA LEU A 139 5.51 7.36 10.28
C LEU A 139 6.28 7.30 8.96
N ASN A 140 6.83 8.44 8.51
CA ASN A 140 7.59 8.53 7.27
C ASN A 140 6.84 7.93 6.06
N SER A 141 5.57 8.32 5.91
CA SER A 141 4.65 7.81 4.89
C SER A 141 4.03 8.95 4.09
N ASP A 142 3.22 8.60 3.09
CA ASP A 142 2.46 9.57 2.29
C ASP A 142 1.08 9.84 2.91
N ILE A 143 0.62 11.10 2.84
CA ILE A 143 -0.66 11.53 3.41
C ILE A 143 -1.86 10.77 2.79
N ASN A 144 -1.77 10.37 1.52
CA ASN A 144 -2.84 9.60 0.88
C ASN A 144 -2.93 8.18 1.44
N LEU A 145 -1.81 7.53 1.78
CA LEU A 145 -1.82 6.24 2.48
C LEU A 145 -2.37 6.37 3.89
N VAL A 146 -2.04 7.46 4.59
CA VAL A 146 -2.60 7.75 5.92
C VAL A 146 -4.12 7.93 5.84
N ALA A 147 -4.64 8.64 4.84
CA ALA A 147 -6.07 8.81 4.63
C ALA A 147 -6.76 7.45 4.32
N LEU A 148 -6.19 6.64 3.43
CA LEU A 148 -6.71 5.29 3.14
C LEU A 148 -6.71 4.40 4.40
N LYS A 149 -5.66 4.47 5.22
CA LYS A 149 -5.58 3.76 6.49
C LYS A 149 -6.66 4.19 7.46
N ALA A 150 -6.89 5.50 7.60
CA ALA A 150 -7.97 6.05 8.43
C ALA A 150 -9.33 5.50 8.00
N ASP A 151 -9.62 5.48 6.70
CA ASP A 151 -10.88 4.95 6.16
C ASP A 151 -11.09 3.47 6.50
N THR A 152 -10.03 2.65 6.50
CA THR A 152 -10.14 1.24 6.89
C THR A 152 -10.48 1.06 8.36
N LEU A 153 -9.92 1.90 9.23
CA LEU A 153 -10.16 1.85 10.66
C LEU A 153 -11.55 2.37 11.03
N ILE A 154 -12.03 3.42 10.35
CA ILE A 154 -13.39 3.98 10.54
C ILE A 154 -14.45 2.99 10.05
N SER A 155 -14.21 2.30 8.95
CA SER A 155 -15.14 1.34 8.35
C SER A 155 -15.10 -0.05 9.01
N GLY A 156 -14.08 -0.31 9.83
CA GLY A 156 -13.85 -1.57 10.54
C GLY A 156 -14.57 -1.66 11.89
N PRO A 157 -14.39 -2.77 12.65
CA PRO A 157 -14.98 -2.95 13.98
C PRO A 157 -14.47 -1.96 15.03
N VAL A 158 -13.42 -1.20 14.76
CA VAL A 158 -12.81 -0.16 15.64
C VAL A 158 -13.45 1.22 15.43
N LYS A 159 -14.70 1.28 15.01
CA LYS A 159 -15.46 2.51 14.66
C LYS A 159 -15.45 3.65 15.68
N ILE A 160 -15.12 3.42 16.94
CA ILE A 160 -15.40 4.35 18.03
C ILE A 160 -14.28 5.38 18.25
N TYR A 161 -13.03 5.06 17.93
CA TYR A 161 -11.88 5.92 18.25
C TYR A 161 -11.51 6.88 17.12
N ALA A 162 -11.55 6.43 15.87
CA ALA A 162 -11.13 7.25 14.72
C ALA A 162 -12.05 8.43 14.43
N GLN A 163 -13.38 8.32 14.66
CA GLN A 163 -14.32 9.43 14.46
C GLN A 163 -14.07 10.61 15.39
N ASN A 164 -13.57 10.39 16.60
CA ASN A 164 -13.30 11.45 17.56
C ASN A 164 -11.98 12.18 17.28
N CYS A 165 -11.01 11.51 16.66
CA CYS A 165 -9.69 12.10 16.37
C CYS A 165 -9.66 12.90 15.06
N LEU A 166 -10.54 12.57 14.10
CA LEU A 166 -10.59 13.26 12.80
C LEU A 166 -11.53 14.49 12.79
N GLN A 167 -12.27 14.73 13.86
CA GLN A 167 -13.21 15.87 14.03
C GLN A 167 -12.71 16.94 14.98
N ALA A 168 -11.42 17.01 15.28
CA ALA A 168 -10.87 18.13 16.03
C ALA A 168 -11.14 19.45 15.27
N PRO A 169 -11.78 20.46 15.89
CA PRO A 169 -12.06 21.73 15.22
C PRO A 169 -10.75 22.42 14.86
N ALA A 170 -10.68 22.93 13.65
CA ALA A 170 -9.67 23.90 13.27
C ALA A 170 -9.90 25.17 14.12
N GLU A 171 -9.01 25.46 15.07
CA GLU A 171 -8.83 26.78 15.64
C GLU A 171 -7.85 27.59 14.80
#